data_ffe3ca4a3ad98188526b7c5690e905be
#
_entry.id   ffe3ca4a3ad98188526b7c5690e905be
#
_cell.length_a   1.000
_cell.length_b   1.000
_cell.length_c   1.000
_cell.angle_alpha   90.00
_cell.angle_beta   90.00
_cell.angle_gamma   90.00
#
_symmetry.space_group_name_H-M   'P 1'
#
loop_
_entity.id
_entity.type
_entity.pdbx_description
1 polymer ?
#
loop_
_entity_poly.entity_id
_entity_poly.type
_entity_poly.pdbx_seq_one_letter_code
_entity_poly.pdbx_strand_id
1 'polypeptide(L)'
;YYKAPFFKELLDTTTTNHITTTKLNEKIRSQRSIHFIAGFDYRFFVGKRPFKFTAEAYYKMLSNLIPYSINNVKVIYYGANDAKGHAAGIDFKLYGEFVPNTNSWISLSLMNTSMQHHGINMPLPTDQRYAFNMFFTDYFPGTERWKLSLAMTFADGLPFSTPHNELKRSAFRAPAYKRVDLGMSYRLIDNTKKTSAVVKNIWLGIECLNLFGISNVNSYHWITAVRNVQYAVPNYLTGRQLNTRITIDL
;
A
#
# COMPACT_ATOMS: atom_id res chain seq x y z
N TYR A 1 -12.86 11.89 -13.80
CA TYR A 1 -13.26 11.93 -12.38
C TYR A 1 -12.99 13.29 -11.79
N TYR A 2 -13.88 13.72 -10.89
CA TYR A 2 -13.73 14.95 -10.12
C TYR A 2 -13.75 14.61 -8.63
N LYS A 3 -12.79 15.16 -7.86
CA LYS A 3 -12.74 15.05 -6.43
C LYS A 3 -13.08 16.41 -5.82
N ALA A 4 -14.18 16.48 -5.07
CA ALA A 4 -14.53 17.67 -4.30
C ALA A 4 -13.42 17.98 -3.27
N PRO A 5 -13.12 19.25 -3.00
CA PRO A 5 -12.16 19.60 -1.95
C PRO A 5 -12.66 19.14 -0.57
N PHE A 6 -11.73 18.71 0.27
CA PHE A 6 -12.03 18.47 1.68
C PHE A 6 -12.19 19.80 2.43
N PHE A 7 -12.87 19.77 3.56
CA PHE A 7 -13.04 20.96 4.40
C PHE A 7 -11.71 21.65 4.73
N LYS A 8 -10.65 20.88 5.05
CA LYS A 8 -9.31 21.43 5.32
C LYS A 8 -8.64 22.05 4.09
N GLU A 9 -8.93 21.57 2.90
CA GLU A 9 -8.42 22.15 1.64
C GLU A 9 -9.09 23.49 1.30
N LEU A 10 -10.32 23.71 1.82
CA LEU A 10 -11.08 24.95 1.67
C LEU A 10 -10.68 26.04 2.68
N LEU A 11 -9.86 25.73 3.67
CA LEU A 11 -9.47 26.69 4.69
C LEU A 11 -8.23 27.47 4.26
N ASP A 12 -8.37 28.77 4.18
CA ASP A 12 -7.27 29.71 4.05
C ASP A 12 -6.91 30.23 5.45
N THR A 13 -5.68 29.95 5.88
CA THR A 13 -5.23 30.30 7.23
C THR A 13 -4.11 31.33 7.13
N THR A 14 -4.41 32.55 7.55
CA THR A 14 -3.46 33.66 7.57
C THR A 14 -3.06 33.97 9.01
N THR A 15 -1.76 34.01 9.30
CA THR A 15 -1.25 34.41 10.61
C THR A 15 -0.56 35.76 10.50
N THR A 16 -1.12 36.76 11.13
CA THR A 16 -0.56 38.13 11.19
C THR A 16 -0.46 38.56 12.66
N ASN A 17 0.71 39.01 13.10
CA ASN A 17 0.95 39.45 14.47
C ASN A 17 0.50 38.45 15.55
N HIS A 18 0.85 37.20 15.41
CA HIS A 18 0.44 36.08 16.30
C HIS A 18 -1.08 35.77 16.32
N ILE A 19 -1.88 36.46 15.54
CA ILE A 19 -3.31 36.17 15.38
C ILE A 19 -3.51 35.30 14.15
N THR A 20 -4.03 34.11 14.33
CA THR A 20 -4.36 33.17 13.26
C THR A 20 -5.83 33.33 12.89
N THR A 21 -6.09 33.79 11.68
CA THR A 21 -7.45 33.92 11.12
C THR A 21 -7.64 32.84 10.09
N THR A 22 -8.73 32.06 10.22
CA THR A 22 -9.11 31.04 9.25
C THR A 22 -10.36 31.48 8.53
N LYS A 23 -10.32 31.55 7.18
CA LYS A 23 -11.44 31.88 6.33
C LYS A 23 -11.71 30.76 5.32
N LEU A 24 -12.96 30.66 4.86
CA LEU A 24 -13.31 29.76 3.76
C LEU A 24 -12.79 30.33 2.45
N ASN A 25 -12.07 29.52 1.69
CA ASN A 25 -11.57 29.89 0.38
C ASN A 25 -12.53 29.36 -0.71
N GLU A 26 -13.44 30.22 -1.15
CA GLU A 26 -14.44 29.89 -2.18
C GLU A 26 -13.85 29.72 -3.58
N LYS A 27 -12.57 30.10 -3.80
CA LYS A 27 -11.91 29.98 -5.12
C LYS A 27 -11.40 28.57 -5.41
N ILE A 28 -11.34 27.69 -4.41
CA ILE A 28 -10.90 26.32 -4.57
C ILE A 28 -11.89 25.53 -5.42
N ARG A 29 -11.38 24.89 -6.44
CA ARG A 29 -12.14 24.06 -7.38
C ARG A 29 -11.89 22.58 -7.12
N SER A 30 -12.78 21.73 -7.64
CA SER A 30 -12.58 20.28 -7.64
C SER A 30 -11.31 19.87 -8.40
N GLN A 31 -10.56 18.98 -7.82
CA GLN A 31 -9.45 18.32 -8.49
C GLN A 31 -10.00 17.40 -9.58
N ARG A 32 -9.31 17.30 -10.71
CA ARG A 32 -9.73 16.51 -11.87
C ARG A 32 -8.70 15.46 -12.23
N SER A 33 -9.18 14.26 -12.55
CA SER A 33 -8.36 13.17 -13.08
C SER A 33 -8.99 12.57 -14.34
N ILE A 34 -8.20 12.40 -15.39
CA ILE A 34 -8.56 11.67 -16.61
C ILE A 34 -7.73 10.41 -16.63
N HIS A 35 -8.38 9.25 -16.77
CA HIS A 35 -7.73 7.95 -16.74
C HIS A 35 -7.81 7.29 -18.11
N PHE A 36 -6.67 6.82 -18.58
CA PHE A 36 -6.53 5.90 -19.71
C PHE A 36 -6.05 4.58 -19.15
N ILE A 37 -6.80 3.53 -19.39
CA ILE A 37 -6.51 2.19 -18.87
C ILE A 37 -6.68 1.22 -20.01
N ALA A 38 -5.69 0.34 -20.20
CA ALA A 38 -5.76 -0.77 -21.13
C ALA A 38 -5.21 -2.02 -20.45
N GLY A 39 -5.92 -3.13 -20.59
CA GLY A 39 -5.49 -4.38 -19.97
C GLY A 39 -6.10 -5.57 -20.65
N PHE A 40 -5.61 -6.74 -20.31
CA PHE A 40 -6.13 -8.01 -20.76
C PHE A 40 -6.03 -9.08 -19.68
N ASP A 41 -6.92 -10.04 -19.77
CA ASP A 41 -6.95 -11.27 -18.99
C ASP A 41 -6.68 -12.45 -19.91
N TYR A 42 -5.73 -13.30 -19.56
CA TYR A 42 -5.45 -14.53 -20.27
C TYR A 42 -5.62 -15.73 -19.34
N ARG A 43 -6.54 -16.62 -19.69
CA ARG A 43 -6.79 -17.86 -18.96
C ARG A 43 -6.15 -19.02 -19.70
N PHE A 44 -5.42 -19.85 -18.99
CA PHE A 44 -4.73 -21.00 -19.56
C PHE A 44 -4.65 -22.14 -18.55
N PHE A 45 -4.26 -23.30 -19.03
CA PHE A 45 -4.07 -24.49 -18.20
C PHE A 45 -2.60 -24.93 -18.25
N VAL A 46 -2.05 -25.31 -17.10
CA VAL A 46 -0.79 -26.02 -17.00
C VAL A 46 -1.11 -27.45 -16.54
N GLY A 47 -1.11 -28.39 -17.50
CA GLY A 47 -1.73 -29.68 -17.31
C GLY A 47 -3.26 -29.54 -17.13
N LYS A 48 -3.79 -29.97 -15.97
CA LYS A 48 -5.22 -29.85 -15.64
C LYS A 48 -5.53 -28.66 -14.71
N ARG A 49 -4.51 -27.86 -14.36
CA ARG A 49 -4.63 -26.77 -13.37
C ARG A 49 -4.93 -25.44 -14.05
N PRO A 50 -5.96 -24.71 -13.61
CA PRO A 50 -6.32 -23.43 -14.19
C PRO A 50 -5.41 -22.31 -13.69
N PHE A 51 -5.01 -21.43 -14.61
CA PHE A 51 -4.29 -20.20 -14.33
C PHE A 51 -4.94 -19.01 -15.03
N LYS A 52 -4.78 -17.85 -14.43
CA LYS A 52 -5.18 -16.56 -14.99
C LYS A 52 -4.04 -15.58 -14.87
N PHE A 53 -3.60 -15.05 -15.99
CA PHE A 53 -2.67 -13.94 -16.06
C PHE A 53 -3.43 -12.66 -16.41
N THR A 54 -3.23 -11.61 -15.65
CA THR A 54 -3.79 -10.27 -15.87
C THR A 54 -2.64 -9.30 -16.06
N ALA A 55 -2.71 -8.45 -17.08
CA ALA A 55 -1.83 -7.32 -17.25
C ALA A 55 -2.65 -6.07 -17.53
N GLU A 56 -2.35 -4.98 -16.85
CA GLU A 56 -3.02 -3.70 -16.99
C GLU A 56 -1.99 -2.57 -17.01
N ALA A 57 -2.09 -1.69 -18.02
CA ALA A 57 -1.31 -0.47 -18.09
C ALA A 57 -2.25 0.72 -17.91
N TYR A 58 -1.82 1.73 -17.16
CA TYR A 58 -2.63 2.92 -16.93
C TYR A 58 -1.80 4.20 -17.00
N TYR A 59 -2.47 5.26 -17.45
CA TYR A 59 -1.97 6.62 -17.40
C TYR A 59 -3.08 7.55 -16.90
N LYS A 60 -2.80 8.28 -15.82
CA LYS A 60 -3.73 9.21 -15.18
C LYS A 60 -3.18 10.63 -15.27
N MET A 61 -3.92 11.51 -15.95
CA MET A 61 -3.63 12.94 -16.00
C MET A 61 -4.33 13.62 -14.84
N LEU A 62 -3.57 14.32 -14.00
CA LEU A 62 -4.07 15.02 -12.82
C LEU A 62 -4.00 16.53 -13.05
N SER A 63 -5.09 17.22 -12.83
CA SER A 63 -5.18 18.68 -12.99
C SER A 63 -5.94 19.32 -11.83
N ASN A 64 -5.74 20.61 -11.65
CA ASN A 64 -6.30 21.38 -10.54
C ASN A 64 -5.94 20.77 -9.17
N LEU A 65 -4.73 20.20 -9.03
CA LEU A 65 -4.28 19.67 -7.74
C LEU A 65 -4.08 20.81 -6.76
N ILE A 66 -4.40 20.55 -5.50
CA ILE A 66 -4.18 21.48 -4.40
C ILE A 66 -2.89 21.05 -3.70
N PRO A 67 -1.79 21.78 -3.90
CA PRO A 67 -0.53 21.44 -3.27
C PRO A 67 -0.58 21.71 -1.76
N TYR A 68 0.21 20.96 -1.02
CA TYR A 68 0.32 21.08 0.42
C TYR A 68 1.76 20.82 0.87
N SER A 69 2.13 21.30 2.04
CA SER A 69 3.35 20.92 2.74
C SER A 69 3.03 20.12 4.00
N ILE A 70 3.99 19.35 4.46
CA ILE A 70 3.89 18.63 5.73
C ILE A 70 4.96 19.20 6.67
N ASN A 71 4.48 19.77 7.77
CA ASN A 71 5.35 20.24 8.85
C ASN A 71 5.15 19.33 10.07
N ASN A 72 6.09 18.40 10.27
CA ASN A 72 5.97 17.30 11.21
C ASN A 72 4.76 16.42 10.86
N VAL A 73 3.68 16.53 11.66
CA VAL A 73 2.41 15.79 11.46
C VAL A 73 1.30 16.68 10.88
N LYS A 74 1.55 17.98 10.74
CA LYS A 74 0.56 18.95 10.27
C LYS A 74 0.64 19.10 8.75
N VAL A 75 -0.48 18.86 8.06
CA VAL A 75 -0.64 19.16 6.65
C VAL A 75 -1.11 20.61 6.50
N ILE A 76 -0.39 21.39 5.69
CA ILE A 76 -0.68 22.80 5.40
C ILE A 76 -0.95 22.91 3.91
N TYR A 77 -2.18 23.24 3.53
CA TYR A 77 -2.59 23.43 2.12
C TYR A 77 -2.27 24.86 1.67
N TYR A 78 -1.82 24.98 0.40
CA TYR A 78 -1.48 26.31 -0.15
C TYR A 78 -2.68 27.11 -0.63
N GLY A 79 -3.88 26.51 -0.60
CA GLY A 79 -5.11 27.21 -0.90
C GLY A 79 -5.28 27.64 -2.38
N ALA A 80 -4.64 26.94 -3.31
CA ALA A 80 -4.75 27.18 -4.74
C ALA A 80 -4.79 25.86 -5.52
N ASN A 81 -5.47 25.85 -6.68
CA ASN A 81 -5.49 24.72 -7.62
C ASN A 81 -4.45 24.90 -8.74
N ASP A 82 -3.21 25.13 -8.39
CA ASP A 82 -2.14 25.55 -9.32
C ASP A 82 -1.13 24.45 -9.63
N ALA A 83 -1.38 23.24 -9.17
CA ALA A 83 -0.55 22.09 -9.49
C ALA A 83 -1.23 21.14 -10.50
N LYS A 84 -0.41 20.46 -11.28
CA LYS A 84 -0.80 19.38 -12.20
C LYS A 84 0.14 18.20 -12.01
N GLY A 85 -0.26 17.02 -12.44
CA GLY A 85 0.57 15.85 -12.28
C GLY A 85 0.14 14.68 -13.16
N HIS A 86 0.82 13.57 -12.96
CA HIS A 86 0.43 12.30 -13.59
C HIS A 86 0.74 11.11 -12.67
N ALA A 87 0.05 10.02 -12.93
CA ALA A 87 0.39 8.70 -12.42
C ALA A 87 0.35 7.72 -13.58
N ALA A 88 1.43 6.99 -13.80
CA ALA A 88 1.55 5.97 -14.83
C ALA A 88 2.06 4.69 -14.22
N GLY A 89 1.59 3.54 -14.71
CA GLY A 89 2.06 2.26 -14.20
C GLY A 89 1.58 1.08 -15.02
N ILE A 90 2.16 -0.07 -14.67
CA ILE A 90 1.79 -1.38 -15.23
C ILE A 90 1.66 -2.34 -14.05
N ASP A 91 0.54 -3.05 -14.01
CA ASP A 91 0.24 -4.07 -13.02
C ASP A 91 0.18 -5.44 -13.68
N PHE A 92 0.85 -6.42 -13.08
CA PHE A 92 0.81 -7.82 -13.48
C PHE A 92 0.30 -8.67 -12.33
N LYS A 93 -0.54 -9.65 -12.64
CA LYS A 93 -1.01 -10.64 -11.68
C LYS A 93 -1.10 -12.01 -12.31
N LEU A 94 -0.50 -12.99 -11.68
CA LEU A 94 -0.69 -14.41 -11.98
C LEU A 94 -1.41 -15.05 -10.80
N TYR A 95 -2.57 -15.61 -11.08
CA TYR A 95 -3.40 -16.34 -10.13
C TYR A 95 -3.66 -17.74 -10.65
N GLY A 96 -3.66 -18.75 -9.79
CA GLY A 96 -4.00 -20.10 -10.19
C GLY A 96 -3.67 -21.18 -9.16
N GLU A 97 -3.87 -22.40 -9.59
CA GLU A 97 -3.54 -23.61 -8.83
C GLU A 97 -2.08 -24.01 -9.06
N PHE A 98 -1.14 -23.39 -8.34
CA PHE A 98 0.26 -23.81 -8.36
C PHE A 98 0.42 -25.21 -7.76
N VAL A 99 -0.42 -25.52 -6.77
CA VAL A 99 -0.58 -26.85 -6.17
C VAL A 99 -2.04 -27.24 -6.27
N PRO A 100 -2.38 -28.52 -6.56
CA PRO A 100 -3.77 -28.98 -6.66
C PRO A 100 -4.59 -28.60 -5.43
N ASN A 101 -5.82 -28.15 -5.66
CA ASN A 101 -6.77 -27.73 -4.63
C ASN A 101 -6.33 -26.53 -3.76
N THR A 102 -5.34 -25.75 -4.21
CA THR A 102 -4.94 -24.52 -3.52
C THR A 102 -4.90 -23.34 -4.49
N ASN A 103 -5.29 -22.17 -4.01
CA ASN A 103 -5.22 -20.94 -4.78
C ASN A 103 -4.03 -20.09 -4.31
N SER A 104 -3.14 -19.80 -5.24
CA SER A 104 -1.98 -18.97 -5.00
C SER A 104 -1.91 -17.85 -6.03
N TRP A 105 -1.23 -16.77 -5.70
CA TRP A 105 -1.09 -15.65 -6.62
C TRP A 105 0.22 -14.88 -6.41
N ILE A 106 0.67 -14.26 -7.48
CA ILE A 106 1.83 -13.37 -7.51
C ILE A 106 1.38 -12.10 -8.22
N SER A 107 1.74 -10.94 -7.70
CA SER A 107 1.53 -9.66 -8.36
C SER A 107 2.77 -8.80 -8.34
N LEU A 108 2.96 -8.03 -9.40
CA LEU A 108 4.01 -7.03 -9.55
C LEU A 108 3.37 -5.76 -10.11
N SER A 109 3.53 -4.66 -9.38
CA SER A 109 3.13 -3.32 -9.80
C SER A 109 4.38 -2.47 -10.01
N LEU A 110 4.45 -1.78 -11.14
CA LEU A 110 5.46 -0.79 -11.46
C LEU A 110 4.77 0.55 -11.68
N MET A 111 5.11 1.57 -10.92
CA MET A 111 4.41 2.85 -10.93
C MET A 111 5.39 4.02 -10.87
N ASN A 112 5.03 5.11 -11.53
CA ASN A 112 5.65 6.41 -11.38
C ASN A 112 4.58 7.48 -11.24
N THR A 113 4.70 8.33 -10.23
CA THR A 113 3.79 9.44 -10.03
C THR A 113 4.55 10.74 -9.80
N SER A 114 4.10 11.81 -10.39
CA SER A 114 4.69 13.12 -10.16
C SER A 114 3.65 14.23 -10.14
N MET A 115 4.01 15.31 -9.45
CA MET A 115 3.28 16.56 -9.42
C MET A 115 4.22 17.70 -9.79
N GLN A 116 3.75 18.62 -10.63
CA GLN A 116 4.43 19.86 -10.97
C GLN A 116 3.72 21.03 -10.30
N HIS A 117 4.48 21.81 -9.53
CA HIS A 117 4.02 23.02 -8.87
C HIS A 117 5.09 24.10 -9.01
N HIS A 118 4.74 25.28 -9.54
CA HIS A 118 5.66 26.41 -9.80
C HIS A 118 6.91 26.00 -10.59
N GLY A 119 6.76 25.13 -11.59
CA GLY A 119 7.88 24.65 -12.42
C GLY A 119 8.75 23.56 -11.79
N ILE A 120 8.52 23.20 -10.52
CA ILE A 120 9.25 22.15 -9.81
C ILE A 120 8.48 20.84 -9.93
N ASN A 121 9.16 19.79 -10.42
CA ASN A 121 8.62 18.45 -10.45
C ASN A 121 9.00 17.70 -9.17
N MET A 122 8.01 17.07 -8.54
CA MET A 122 8.20 16.29 -7.32
C MET A 122 7.36 15.01 -7.37
N PRO A 123 7.81 13.89 -6.81
CA PRO A 123 6.99 12.70 -6.71
C PRO A 123 5.80 12.96 -5.77
N LEU A 124 4.66 12.35 -6.07
CA LEU A 124 3.55 12.34 -5.12
C LEU A 124 3.92 11.52 -3.87
N PRO A 125 3.36 11.81 -2.71
CA PRO A 125 3.62 11.04 -1.48
C PRO A 125 3.30 9.54 -1.59
N THR A 126 2.48 9.17 -2.56
CA THR A 126 2.09 7.79 -2.87
C THR A 126 2.96 7.14 -3.96
N ASP A 127 4.04 7.80 -4.41
CA ASP A 127 4.92 7.28 -5.45
C ASP A 127 5.72 6.08 -4.93
N GLN A 128 5.23 4.89 -5.20
CA GLN A 128 5.87 3.62 -4.88
C GLN A 128 6.27 2.95 -6.20
N ARG A 129 7.55 3.03 -6.56
CA ARG A 129 8.03 2.65 -7.90
C ARG A 129 7.80 1.21 -8.26
N TYR A 130 7.82 0.32 -7.26
CA TYR A 130 7.50 -1.09 -7.42
C TYR A 130 6.82 -1.63 -6.17
N ALA A 131 5.92 -2.60 -6.36
CA ALA A 131 5.35 -3.40 -5.30
C ALA A 131 5.21 -4.85 -5.80
N PHE A 132 5.85 -5.78 -5.12
CA PHE A 132 5.74 -7.21 -5.35
C PHE A 132 5.01 -7.84 -4.19
N ASN A 133 3.96 -8.62 -4.49
CA ASN A 133 3.24 -9.38 -3.49
C ASN A 133 3.06 -10.82 -3.99
N MET A 134 3.21 -11.77 -3.09
CA MET A 134 2.99 -13.17 -3.35
C MET A 134 2.24 -13.80 -2.18
N PHE A 135 1.28 -14.64 -2.51
CA PHE A 135 0.65 -15.55 -1.58
C PHE A 135 0.67 -16.94 -2.16
N PHE A 136 1.30 -17.87 -1.45
CA PHE A 136 1.44 -19.25 -1.85
C PHE A 136 0.88 -20.15 -0.75
N THR A 137 0.14 -21.18 -1.17
CA THR A 137 -0.40 -22.18 -0.25
C THR A 137 -0.10 -23.57 -0.81
N ASP A 138 0.30 -24.46 0.07
CA ASP A 138 0.57 -25.85 -0.26
C ASP A 138 0.11 -26.79 0.85
N TYR A 139 -0.17 -28.04 0.49
CA TYR A 139 -0.35 -29.12 1.44
C TYR A 139 0.96 -29.89 1.62
N PHE A 140 1.17 -30.43 2.81
CA PHE A 140 2.34 -31.25 3.06
C PHE A 140 2.29 -32.53 2.18
N PRO A 141 3.40 -32.96 1.57
CA PRO A 141 3.43 -34.14 0.72
C PRO A 141 2.84 -35.37 1.42
N GLY A 142 1.88 -36.03 0.75
CA GLY A 142 1.22 -37.22 1.23
C GLY A 142 0.09 -37.03 2.24
N THR A 143 -0.27 -35.78 2.58
CA THR A 143 -1.40 -35.53 3.49
C THR A 143 -2.05 -34.17 3.25
N GLU A 144 -3.38 -34.14 3.18
CA GLU A 144 -4.17 -32.90 3.14
C GLU A 144 -4.49 -32.33 4.54
N ARG A 145 -3.94 -32.94 5.60
CA ARG A 145 -4.18 -32.47 6.96
C ARG A 145 -3.30 -31.30 7.35
N TRP A 146 -2.12 -31.16 6.75
CA TRP A 146 -1.19 -30.08 6.99
C TRP A 146 -1.20 -29.13 5.80
N LYS A 147 -1.46 -27.87 6.06
CA LYS A 147 -1.49 -26.80 5.08
C LYS A 147 -0.48 -25.72 5.47
N LEU A 148 0.43 -25.40 4.56
CA LEU A 148 1.39 -24.31 4.69
C LEU A 148 0.92 -23.10 3.89
N SER A 149 1.22 -21.91 4.38
CA SER A 149 0.99 -20.66 3.66
C SER A 149 2.22 -19.75 3.80
N LEU A 150 2.60 -19.14 2.69
CA LEU A 150 3.69 -18.17 2.61
C LEU A 150 3.14 -16.91 1.98
N ALA A 151 3.28 -15.77 2.68
CA ALA A 151 3.00 -14.47 2.12
C ALA A 151 4.28 -13.64 2.08
N MET A 152 4.52 -12.95 0.97
CA MET A 152 5.68 -12.08 0.80
C MET A 152 5.23 -10.74 0.25
N THR A 153 5.78 -9.66 0.81
CA THR A 153 5.58 -8.30 0.32
C THR A 153 6.92 -7.58 0.27
N PHE A 154 7.26 -7.09 -0.92
CA PHE A 154 8.42 -6.23 -1.16
C PHE A 154 7.95 -5.01 -1.93
N ALA A 155 8.18 -3.83 -1.37
CA ALA A 155 7.73 -2.59 -2.00
C ALA A 155 8.75 -1.48 -1.82
N ASP A 156 8.84 -0.58 -2.80
CA ASP A 156 9.71 0.59 -2.71
C ASP A 156 9.30 1.50 -1.54
N GLY A 157 10.26 2.21 -1.00
CA GLY A 157 10.01 3.19 0.05
C GLY A 157 9.21 4.38 -0.48
N LEU A 158 8.27 4.87 0.33
CA LEU A 158 7.50 6.06 0.00
C LEU A 158 8.36 7.32 0.10
N PRO A 159 8.10 8.33 -0.76
CA PRO A 159 8.75 9.62 -0.66
C PRO A 159 8.38 10.34 0.64
N PHE A 160 9.35 11.02 1.23
CA PHE A 160 9.11 11.89 2.37
C PHE A 160 9.89 13.21 2.25
N SER A 161 9.46 14.22 3.00
CA SER A 161 9.99 15.58 2.94
C SER A 161 10.72 15.94 4.25
N THR A 162 11.72 16.80 4.15
CA THR A 162 12.25 17.48 5.32
C THR A 162 11.31 18.61 5.75
N PRO A 163 11.17 18.90 7.06
CA PRO A 163 10.43 20.06 7.52
C PRO A 163 11.05 21.36 7.01
N HIS A 164 10.22 22.39 6.85
CA HIS A 164 10.63 23.75 6.47
C HIS A 164 11.41 23.90 5.15
N ASN A 165 11.33 22.91 4.26
CA ASN A 165 12.01 22.98 2.97
C ASN A 165 11.07 22.66 1.82
N GLU A 166 10.42 23.66 1.29
CA GLU A 166 9.46 23.53 0.17
C GLU A 166 10.12 23.06 -1.13
N LEU A 167 11.37 23.46 -1.37
CA LEU A 167 12.13 23.12 -2.58
C LEU A 167 12.55 21.64 -2.62
N LYS A 168 12.64 20.99 -1.46
CA LYS A 168 13.02 19.58 -1.33
C LYS A 168 11.85 18.68 -0.91
N ARG A 169 10.65 19.04 -1.34
CA ARG A 169 9.45 18.19 -1.14
C ARG A 169 9.65 16.80 -1.74
N SER A 170 9.35 15.78 -0.94
CA SER A 170 9.47 14.37 -1.37
C SER A 170 10.85 14.00 -1.94
N ALA A 171 11.91 14.69 -1.51
CA ALA A 171 13.27 14.49 -2.03
C ALA A 171 13.92 13.19 -1.53
N PHE A 172 13.43 12.66 -0.42
CA PHE A 172 13.95 11.45 0.20
C PHE A 172 12.96 10.30 0.05
N ARG A 173 13.47 9.07 0.10
CA ARG A 173 12.65 7.86 0.15
C ARG A 173 12.93 7.10 1.44
N ALA A 174 11.89 6.58 2.05
CA ALA A 174 12.01 5.61 3.13
C ALA A 174 12.70 4.34 2.60
N PRO A 175 13.32 3.54 3.48
CA PRO A 175 13.79 2.21 3.11
C PRO A 175 12.65 1.36 2.53
N ALA A 176 13.00 0.47 1.59
CA ALA A 176 12.04 -0.43 0.99
C ALA A 176 11.36 -1.30 2.06
N TYR A 177 10.05 -1.44 1.95
CA TYR A 177 9.25 -2.32 2.79
C TYR A 177 9.51 -3.78 2.42
N LYS A 178 9.76 -4.63 3.42
CA LYS A 178 10.03 -6.05 3.23
C LYS A 178 9.34 -6.84 4.34
N ARG A 179 8.51 -7.79 3.96
CA ARG A 179 7.83 -8.65 4.93
C ARG A 179 7.63 -10.04 4.36
N VAL A 180 7.88 -11.03 5.18
CA VAL A 180 7.59 -12.44 4.91
C VAL A 180 6.81 -12.97 6.09
N ASP A 181 5.65 -13.58 5.80
CA ASP A 181 4.79 -14.22 6.78
C ASP A 181 4.70 -15.70 6.45
N LEU A 182 4.77 -16.54 7.46
CA LEU A 182 4.67 -18.00 7.34
C LEU A 182 3.53 -18.50 8.23
N GLY A 183 2.63 -19.27 7.66
CA GLY A 183 1.54 -19.91 8.37
C GLY A 183 1.55 -21.43 8.20
N MET A 184 1.11 -22.13 9.22
CA MET A 184 0.87 -23.56 9.19
C MET A 184 -0.47 -23.86 9.84
N SER A 185 -1.27 -24.72 9.20
CA SER A 185 -2.56 -25.13 9.73
C SER A 185 -2.68 -26.65 9.72
N TYR A 186 -3.28 -27.19 10.77
CA TYR A 186 -3.56 -28.61 10.90
C TYR A 186 -5.06 -28.85 10.98
N ARG A 187 -5.57 -29.79 10.18
CA ARG A 187 -6.97 -30.21 10.18
C ARG A 187 -7.19 -31.27 11.26
N LEU A 188 -7.78 -30.84 12.38
CA LEU A 188 -8.12 -31.70 13.51
C LEU A 188 -9.26 -32.66 13.17
N ILE A 189 -10.34 -32.15 12.56
CA ILE A 189 -11.53 -32.88 12.19
C ILE A 189 -11.76 -32.75 10.70
N ASP A 190 -12.07 -33.87 10.06
CA ASP A 190 -12.48 -33.97 8.68
C ASP A 190 -13.74 -34.83 8.58
N ASN A 191 -14.88 -34.18 8.55
CA ASN A 191 -16.18 -34.79 8.36
C ASN A 191 -16.80 -34.43 7.00
N THR A 192 -16.00 -33.95 6.05
CA THR A 192 -16.50 -33.48 4.72
C THR A 192 -17.31 -34.56 3.97
N LYS A 193 -17.00 -35.84 4.21
CA LYS A 193 -17.68 -36.99 3.61
C LYS A 193 -18.96 -37.41 4.36
N LYS A 194 -19.21 -36.86 5.57
CA LYS A 194 -20.38 -37.23 6.40
C LYS A 194 -21.47 -36.19 6.20
N THR A 195 -22.54 -36.56 5.49
CA THR A 195 -23.67 -35.67 5.19
C THR A 195 -24.43 -35.18 6.42
N SER A 196 -24.46 -35.95 7.51
CA SER A 196 -25.19 -35.63 8.75
C SER A 196 -24.35 -34.88 9.79
N ALA A 197 -23.08 -34.62 9.55
CA ALA A 197 -22.22 -33.94 10.50
C ALA A 197 -22.48 -32.40 10.46
N VAL A 198 -22.81 -31.82 11.61
CA VAL A 198 -22.99 -30.37 11.76
C VAL A 198 -21.64 -29.65 11.59
N VAL A 199 -20.56 -30.20 12.14
CA VAL A 199 -19.21 -29.67 11.98
C VAL A 199 -18.50 -30.44 10.88
N LYS A 200 -18.14 -29.76 9.78
CA LYS A 200 -17.44 -30.33 8.63
C LYS A 200 -15.94 -30.44 8.86
N ASN A 201 -15.33 -29.34 9.23
CA ASN A 201 -13.90 -29.27 9.49
C ASN A 201 -13.59 -28.44 10.73
N ILE A 202 -12.51 -28.79 11.40
CA ILE A 202 -11.86 -27.94 12.39
C ILE A 202 -10.39 -27.83 12.01
N TRP A 203 -9.93 -26.60 11.81
CA TRP A 203 -8.53 -26.28 11.55
C TRP A 203 -7.93 -25.51 12.71
N LEU A 204 -6.75 -25.92 13.13
CA LEU A 204 -5.90 -25.18 14.05
C LEU A 204 -4.73 -24.59 13.26
N GLY A 205 -4.56 -23.27 13.33
CA GLY A 205 -3.51 -22.54 12.62
C GLY A 205 -2.58 -21.79 13.54
N ILE A 206 -1.32 -21.72 13.15
CA ILE A 206 -0.28 -20.86 13.75
C ILE A 206 0.30 -20.04 12.61
N GLU A 207 0.45 -18.73 12.83
CA GLU A 207 0.99 -17.79 11.86
C GLU A 207 2.09 -16.95 12.51
N CYS A 208 3.25 -16.90 11.86
CA CYS A 208 4.34 -15.99 12.20
C CYS A 208 4.38 -14.85 11.20
N LEU A 209 3.92 -13.68 11.62
CA LEU A 209 3.95 -12.45 10.82
C LEU A 209 5.32 -11.80 10.98
N ASN A 210 5.84 -11.25 9.88
CA ASN A 210 7.18 -10.66 9.82
C ASN A 210 8.25 -11.63 10.35
N LEU A 211 8.34 -12.79 9.72
CA LEU A 211 9.19 -13.92 10.12
C LEU A 211 10.64 -13.53 10.44
N PHE A 212 11.21 -12.62 9.64
CA PHE A 212 12.59 -12.17 9.81
C PHE A 212 12.75 -11.02 10.80
N GLY A 213 11.64 -10.49 11.37
CA GLY A 213 11.68 -9.39 12.33
C GLY A 213 12.22 -8.07 11.74
N ILE A 214 11.97 -7.84 10.44
CA ILE A 214 12.47 -6.65 9.74
C ILE A 214 11.79 -5.40 10.29
N SER A 215 12.58 -4.42 10.69
CA SER A 215 12.10 -3.12 11.17
C SER A 215 11.74 -2.23 9.98
N ASN A 216 10.50 -2.35 9.50
CA ASN A 216 9.98 -1.53 8.40
C ASN A 216 9.60 -0.14 8.92
N VAL A 217 10.09 0.89 8.24
CA VAL A 217 9.82 2.29 8.60
C VAL A 217 8.43 2.68 8.10
N ASN A 218 7.60 3.20 9.01
CA ASN A 218 6.29 3.75 8.69
C ASN A 218 6.36 5.26 8.38
N SER A 219 7.10 6.01 9.21
CA SER A 219 7.21 7.46 9.12
C SER A 219 8.46 7.94 9.84
N TYR A 220 8.75 9.24 9.73
CA TYR A 220 9.82 9.88 10.46
C TYR A 220 9.28 11.00 11.34
N HIS A 221 9.76 11.06 12.58
CA HIS A 221 9.65 12.25 13.43
C HIS A 221 10.90 13.08 13.31
N TRP A 222 10.73 14.37 13.11
CA TRP A 222 11.85 15.30 13.04
C TRP A 222 12.08 15.94 14.40
N ILE A 223 13.30 15.80 14.91
CA ILE A 223 13.74 16.40 16.17
C ILE A 223 14.80 17.44 15.85
N THR A 224 14.61 18.66 16.35
CA THR A 224 15.60 19.74 16.20
C THR A 224 16.45 19.81 17.47
N ALA A 225 17.76 19.61 17.33
CA ALA A 225 18.71 19.73 18.41
C ALA A 225 19.07 21.22 18.70
N VAL A 226 19.76 21.44 19.81
CA VAL A 226 20.14 22.80 20.33
C VAL A 226 20.87 23.67 19.29
N ARG A 227 21.60 23.06 18.33
CA ARG A 227 22.32 23.78 17.27
C ARG A 227 21.50 23.89 15.96
N ASN A 228 20.18 23.81 16.05
CA ASN A 228 19.28 23.82 14.89
C ASN A 228 19.53 22.71 13.86
N VAL A 229 20.18 21.62 14.27
CA VAL A 229 20.37 20.43 13.45
C VAL A 229 19.14 19.55 13.56
N GLN A 230 18.60 19.11 12.41
CA GLN A 230 17.42 18.28 12.36
C GLN A 230 17.79 16.81 12.19
N TYR A 231 17.21 15.95 13.00
CA TYR A 231 17.36 14.51 12.95
C TYR A 231 16.04 13.84 12.60
N ALA A 232 16.08 12.95 11.61
CA ALA A 232 14.95 12.10 11.24
C ALA A 232 14.96 10.84 12.12
N VAL A 233 14.04 10.74 13.06
CA VAL A 233 13.89 9.57 13.92
C VAL A 233 12.83 8.64 13.31
N PRO A 234 13.19 7.41 12.92
CA PRO A 234 12.25 6.50 12.30
C PRO A 234 11.23 5.98 13.31
N ASN A 235 9.97 5.92 12.87
CA ASN A 235 8.89 5.22 13.55
C ASN A 235 8.65 3.91 12.80
N TYR A 236 8.82 2.79 13.49
CA TYR A 236 8.75 1.47 12.88
C TYR A 236 7.35 0.87 12.99
N LEU A 237 6.99 0.09 11.98
CA LEU A 237 5.84 -0.80 12.02
C LEU A 237 6.09 -1.96 13.00
N THR A 238 5.03 -2.69 13.31
CA THR A 238 5.07 -3.84 14.22
C THR A 238 6.11 -4.87 13.80
N GLY A 239 6.92 -5.32 14.74
CA GLY A 239 7.91 -6.38 14.58
C GLY A 239 7.27 -7.74 14.35
N ARG A 240 8.01 -8.82 14.70
CA ARG A 240 7.49 -10.18 14.60
C ARG A 240 6.31 -10.41 15.55
N GLN A 241 5.26 -11.07 15.02
CA GLN A 241 4.09 -11.46 15.80
C GLN A 241 3.75 -12.93 15.55
N LEU A 242 3.30 -13.60 16.59
CA LEU A 242 2.76 -14.94 16.52
C LEU A 242 1.26 -14.89 16.77
N ASN A 243 0.48 -15.44 15.84
CA ASN A 243 -0.96 -15.57 15.94
C ASN A 243 -1.36 -17.04 15.94
N THR A 244 -2.41 -17.36 16.69
CA THR A 244 -3.10 -18.65 16.62
C THR A 244 -4.51 -18.46 16.14
N ARG A 245 -5.02 -19.42 15.34
CA ARG A 245 -6.36 -19.37 14.79
C ARG A 245 -7.03 -20.73 14.86
N ILE A 246 -8.30 -20.73 15.23
CA ILE A 246 -9.18 -21.89 15.10
C ILE A 246 -10.26 -21.53 14.08
N THR A 247 -10.42 -22.36 13.06
CA THR A 247 -11.48 -22.21 12.04
C THR A 247 -12.39 -23.42 12.11
N ILE A 248 -13.69 -23.19 12.22
CA ILE A 248 -14.72 -24.22 12.29
C ILE A 248 -15.64 -24.03 11.09
N ASP A 249 -15.71 -25.03 10.22
CA ASP A 249 -16.61 -25.07 9.08
C ASP A 249 -17.83 -25.93 9.45
N LEU A 250 -19.02 -25.38 9.30
CA LEU A 250 -20.31 -25.99 9.64
C LEU A 250 -20.98 -26.62 8.42
#